data_92e45e9fc1cfc99f148cf0d4a103260e
#
_entry.id   92e45e9fc1cfc99f148cf0d4a103260e
#
_cell.length_a   1.000
_cell.length_b   1.000
_cell.length_c   1.000
_cell.angle_alpha   90.00
_cell.angle_beta   90.00
_cell.angle_gamma   90.00
#
_symmetry.space_group_name_H-M   'P 1'
#
loop_
_entity.id
_entity.type
_entity.pdbx_description
1 polymer ?
#
loop_
_entity_poly.entity_id
_entity_poly.type
_entity_poly.pdbx_seq_one_letter_code
_entity_poly.pdbx_strand_id
1 'polypeptide(L)'
;RIVNAWKSKGYVTAMTGDGVNDAPSIKSADIGVGMGITGTDVTKNVADMVLADDNFATIVSAVSEGRRIYDNIRKAIQFLLGSNLSEVLSIFTATILGFTILKPVHLLFINLVTDSIPALALGLERPERDIMQRKPRNSKEGVFAGGMGFDVFYQGALVTILTLAAFFIGEFLETGHWQFRNIAECNEGMTMAFLTMSMCEIFHSFNMRSQRGSVLGMAFA
;
A
#
# COMPACT_ATOMS: atom_id res chain seq x y z
N ARG A 1 32.22 18.65 2.78
CA ARG A 1 32.02 19.59 1.64
C ARG A 1 31.38 18.90 0.43
N ILE A 2 31.91 17.75 -0.04
CA ILE A 2 31.39 17.02 -1.22
C ILE A 2 29.92 16.61 -1.01
N VAL A 3 29.58 15.94 0.10
CA VAL A 3 28.20 15.55 0.45
C VAL A 3 27.25 16.76 0.38
N ASN A 4 27.63 17.87 1.03
CA ASN A 4 26.78 19.06 1.04
C ASN A 4 26.61 19.71 -0.34
N ALA A 5 27.66 19.61 -1.21
CA ALA A 5 27.58 20.11 -2.57
C ALA A 5 26.59 19.31 -3.44
N TRP A 6 26.50 17.99 -3.24
CA TRP A 6 25.51 17.16 -3.91
C TRP A 6 24.09 17.38 -3.36
N LYS A 7 23.96 17.48 -2.02
CA LYS A 7 22.67 17.80 -1.36
C LYS A 7 22.12 19.15 -1.81
N SER A 8 22.97 20.18 -1.94
CA SER A 8 22.55 21.51 -2.39
C SER A 8 21.99 21.52 -3.82
N LYS A 9 22.36 20.52 -4.65
CA LYS A 9 21.81 20.29 -5.98
C LYS A 9 20.50 19.47 -5.97
N GLY A 10 20.00 19.07 -4.79
CA GLY A 10 18.76 18.31 -4.65
C GLY A 10 18.90 16.79 -4.79
N TYR A 11 20.14 16.26 -4.79
CA TYR A 11 20.36 14.81 -4.80
C TYR A 11 20.29 14.24 -3.38
N VAL A 12 19.72 13.05 -3.27
CA VAL A 12 19.83 12.21 -2.08
C VAL A 12 21.22 11.55 -2.10
N THR A 13 22.00 11.76 -1.05
CA THR A 13 23.39 11.32 -0.96
C THR A 13 23.57 10.21 0.04
N ALA A 14 24.27 9.14 -0.36
CA ALA A 14 24.82 8.16 0.56
C ALA A 14 26.33 8.39 0.72
N MET A 15 26.84 8.23 1.93
CA MET A 15 28.27 8.34 2.24
C MET A 15 28.72 7.09 3.01
N THR A 16 29.74 6.44 2.48
CA THR A 16 30.36 5.28 3.13
C THR A 16 31.69 5.68 3.78
N GLY A 17 32.06 5.04 4.88
CA GLY A 17 33.33 5.25 5.53
C GLY A 17 33.61 4.21 6.61
N ASP A 18 34.91 4.08 6.95
CA ASP A 18 35.41 3.12 7.94
C ASP A 18 36.20 3.81 9.08
N GLY A 19 36.71 5.02 8.84
CA GLY A 19 37.54 5.75 9.79
C GLY A 19 36.81 6.80 10.62
N VAL A 20 37.37 7.15 11.78
CA VAL A 20 36.86 8.22 12.64
C VAL A 20 36.73 9.56 11.91
N ASN A 21 37.61 9.82 10.94
CA ASN A 21 37.58 11.04 10.14
C ASN A 21 36.40 11.12 9.18
N ASP A 22 35.77 9.99 8.86
CA ASP A 22 34.63 9.91 7.97
C ASP A 22 33.30 10.18 8.71
N ALA A 23 33.27 10.02 10.02
CA ALA A 23 32.09 10.16 10.85
C ALA A 23 31.30 11.48 10.61
N PRO A 24 31.92 12.66 10.50
CA PRO A 24 31.18 13.88 10.19
C PRO A 24 30.55 13.87 8.80
N SER A 25 31.19 13.22 7.82
CA SER A 25 30.67 13.10 6.45
C SER A 25 29.52 12.10 6.37
N ILE A 26 29.67 10.96 7.07
CA ILE A 26 28.62 9.94 7.22
C ILE A 26 27.37 10.57 7.84
N LYS A 27 27.52 11.27 8.96
CA LYS A 27 26.41 11.94 9.64
C LYS A 27 25.75 13.06 8.83
N SER A 28 26.48 13.71 7.92
CA SER A 28 25.95 14.80 7.08
C SER A 28 25.25 14.31 5.82
N ALA A 29 25.41 13.04 5.44
CA ALA A 29 24.70 12.42 4.32
C ALA A 29 23.21 12.23 4.62
N ASP A 30 22.42 11.94 3.59
CA ASP A 30 21.03 11.53 3.76
C ASP A 30 20.95 10.07 4.21
N ILE A 31 21.94 9.26 3.83
CA ILE A 31 22.12 7.88 4.28
C ILE A 31 23.62 7.70 4.59
N GLY A 32 23.93 7.59 5.88
CA GLY A 32 25.27 7.26 6.35
C GLY A 32 25.50 5.74 6.39
N VAL A 33 26.57 5.26 5.80
CA VAL A 33 26.91 3.83 5.75
C VAL A 33 28.26 3.58 6.41
N GLY A 34 28.28 2.83 7.49
CA GLY A 34 29.48 2.38 8.19
C GLY A 34 29.88 0.96 7.76
N MET A 35 31.20 0.71 7.73
CA MET A 35 31.71 -0.65 7.53
C MET A 35 31.61 -1.46 8.82
N GLY A 36 31.17 -2.72 8.73
CA GLY A 36 30.91 -3.57 9.88
C GLY A 36 32.17 -4.30 10.39
N ILE A 37 33.04 -4.70 9.49
CA ILE A 37 34.30 -5.42 9.80
C ILE A 37 35.43 -4.42 10.05
N THR A 38 35.73 -3.57 9.06
CA THR A 38 36.83 -2.61 9.10
C THR A 38 36.50 -1.30 9.79
N GLY A 39 35.21 -0.99 9.93
CA GLY A 39 34.75 0.28 10.50
C GLY A 39 34.97 0.40 12.00
N THR A 40 35.30 1.61 12.43
CA THR A 40 35.44 1.96 13.84
C THR A 40 34.07 2.04 14.53
N ASP A 41 34.02 1.88 15.86
CA ASP A 41 32.77 2.06 16.61
C ASP A 41 32.18 3.46 16.45
N VAL A 42 33.03 4.47 16.20
CA VAL A 42 32.56 5.84 15.95
C VAL A 42 31.76 5.92 14.64
N THR A 43 32.24 5.29 13.57
CA THR A 43 31.53 5.25 12.28
C THR A 43 30.24 4.45 12.36
N LYS A 44 30.26 3.29 13.03
CA LYS A 44 29.09 2.44 13.24
C LYS A 44 28.00 3.16 14.03
N ASN A 45 28.38 3.93 15.06
CA ASN A 45 27.41 4.65 15.90
C ASN A 45 26.76 5.86 15.22
N VAL A 46 27.38 6.45 14.21
CA VAL A 46 26.82 7.60 13.48
C VAL A 46 26.16 7.22 12.17
N ALA A 47 26.34 6.00 11.72
CA ALA A 47 25.78 5.49 10.46
C ALA A 47 24.30 5.11 10.63
N ASP A 48 23.53 5.34 9.58
CA ASP A 48 22.14 4.87 9.48
C ASP A 48 22.08 3.38 9.11
N MET A 49 23.10 2.87 8.42
CA MET A 49 23.24 1.49 8.00
C MET A 49 24.67 1.00 8.21
N VAL A 50 24.82 -0.25 8.68
CA VAL A 50 26.13 -0.90 8.85
C VAL A 50 26.19 -2.11 7.93
N LEU A 51 27.23 -2.16 7.06
CA LEU A 51 27.49 -3.30 6.17
C LEU A 51 28.22 -4.39 6.93
N ALA A 52 27.53 -5.48 7.25
CA ALA A 52 28.09 -6.57 8.00
C ALA A 52 29.24 -7.33 7.28
N ASP A 53 29.27 -7.26 5.96
CA ASP A 53 30.21 -7.94 5.07
C ASP A 53 31.23 -7.00 4.40
N ASP A 54 31.18 -5.71 4.71
CA ASP A 54 31.98 -4.64 4.08
C ASP A 54 31.94 -4.64 2.54
N ASN A 55 30.87 -5.17 1.96
CA ASN A 55 30.73 -5.33 0.51
C ASN A 55 29.81 -4.25 -0.08
N PHE A 56 30.34 -3.46 -1.01
CA PHE A 56 29.55 -2.45 -1.73
C PHE A 56 28.37 -3.01 -2.52
N ALA A 57 28.43 -4.27 -2.99
CA ALA A 57 27.31 -4.90 -3.66
C ALA A 57 26.07 -5.01 -2.74
N THR A 58 26.27 -5.12 -1.44
CA THR A 58 25.21 -5.16 -0.43
C THR A 58 24.44 -3.84 -0.37
N ILE A 59 25.08 -2.70 -0.68
CA ILE A 59 24.38 -1.40 -0.80
C ILE A 59 23.36 -1.45 -1.95
N VAL A 60 23.73 -2.05 -3.08
CA VAL A 60 22.81 -2.20 -4.23
C VAL A 60 21.61 -3.06 -3.85
N SER A 61 21.85 -4.14 -3.13
CA SER A 61 20.78 -5.00 -2.58
C SER A 61 19.88 -4.24 -1.59
N ALA A 62 20.47 -3.44 -0.71
CA ALA A 62 19.72 -2.59 0.22
C ALA A 62 18.85 -1.55 -0.49
N VAL A 63 19.35 -0.94 -1.58
CA VAL A 63 18.55 -0.02 -2.41
C VAL A 63 17.39 -0.75 -3.07
N SER A 64 17.62 -1.94 -3.60
CA SER A 64 16.56 -2.78 -4.20
C SER A 64 15.48 -3.12 -3.18
N GLU A 65 15.90 -3.52 -1.99
CA GLU A 65 15.01 -3.86 -0.89
C GLU A 65 14.21 -2.64 -0.39
N GLY A 66 14.86 -1.50 -0.23
CA GLY A 66 14.18 -0.25 0.14
C GLY A 66 13.13 0.18 -0.88
N ARG A 67 13.40 0.02 -2.18
CA ARG A 67 12.42 0.27 -3.24
C ARG A 67 11.25 -0.71 -3.17
N ARG A 68 11.50 -2.00 -2.93
CA ARG A 68 10.47 -3.03 -2.71
C ARG A 68 9.56 -2.66 -1.56
N ILE A 69 10.15 -2.36 -0.40
CA ILE A 69 9.39 -2.00 0.81
C ILE A 69 8.49 -0.79 0.53
N TYR A 70 9.03 0.24 -0.12
CA TYR A 70 8.24 1.43 -0.43
C TYR A 70 7.08 1.13 -1.40
N ASP A 71 7.32 0.35 -2.45
CA ASP A 71 6.27 -0.05 -3.40
C ASP A 71 5.19 -0.87 -2.68
N ASN A 72 5.57 -1.80 -1.81
CA ASN A 72 4.63 -2.62 -1.05
C ASN A 72 3.81 -1.80 -0.05
N ILE A 73 4.43 -0.84 0.65
CA ILE A 73 3.71 0.12 1.51
C ILE A 73 2.67 0.89 0.70
N ARG A 74 3.02 1.37 -0.49
CA ARG A 74 2.06 2.08 -1.36
C ARG A 74 0.90 1.20 -1.79
N LYS A 75 1.16 -0.06 -2.17
CA LYS A 75 0.13 -1.04 -2.53
C LYS A 75 -0.84 -1.27 -1.37
N ALA A 76 -0.31 -1.52 -0.17
CA ALA A 76 -1.12 -1.73 1.03
C ALA A 76 -1.95 -0.49 1.40
N ILE A 77 -1.36 0.71 1.35
CA ILE A 77 -2.09 1.96 1.61
C ILE A 77 -3.21 2.16 0.58
N GLN A 78 -2.93 1.99 -0.70
CA GLN A 78 -3.93 2.15 -1.76
C GLN A 78 -5.08 1.16 -1.60
N PHE A 79 -4.78 -0.10 -1.31
CA PHE A 79 -5.76 -1.14 -1.05
C PHE A 79 -6.67 -0.78 0.14
N LEU A 80 -6.09 -0.49 1.31
CA LEU A 80 -6.82 -0.16 2.52
C LEU A 80 -7.67 1.12 2.38
N LEU A 81 -7.14 2.14 1.72
CA LEU A 81 -7.90 3.37 1.50
C LEU A 81 -9.06 3.16 0.53
N GLY A 82 -8.87 2.35 -0.52
CA GLY A 82 -9.93 2.01 -1.47
C GLY A 82 -11.06 1.22 -0.81
N SER A 83 -10.72 0.22 0.01
CA SER A 83 -11.67 -0.57 0.79
C SER A 83 -12.45 0.30 1.78
N ASN A 84 -11.77 1.03 2.66
CA ASN A 84 -12.43 1.90 3.63
C ASN A 84 -13.32 2.97 2.95
N LEU A 85 -12.91 3.50 1.79
CA LEU A 85 -13.72 4.44 1.04
C LEU A 85 -15.01 3.77 0.53
N SER A 86 -14.95 2.53 0.07
CA SER A 86 -16.13 1.78 -0.38
C SER A 86 -17.13 1.53 0.75
N GLU A 87 -16.63 1.18 1.95
CA GLU A 87 -17.47 1.01 3.14
C GLU A 87 -18.18 2.32 3.51
N VAL A 88 -17.41 3.42 3.60
CA VAL A 88 -17.96 4.73 3.95
C VAL A 88 -19.00 5.19 2.93
N LEU A 89 -18.72 5.09 1.63
CA LEU A 89 -19.67 5.48 0.59
C LEU A 89 -20.92 4.61 0.57
N SER A 90 -20.78 3.31 0.81
CA SER A 90 -21.90 2.37 0.86
C SER A 90 -22.84 2.68 2.04
N ILE A 91 -22.28 2.87 3.23
CA ILE A 91 -23.04 3.19 4.45
C ILE A 91 -23.67 4.59 4.33
N PHE A 92 -22.92 5.57 3.83
CA PHE A 92 -23.43 6.91 3.62
C PHE A 92 -24.61 6.93 2.66
N THR A 93 -24.51 6.24 1.53
CA THR A 93 -25.58 6.14 0.54
C THR A 93 -26.81 5.44 1.13
N ALA A 94 -26.61 4.31 1.82
CA ALA A 94 -27.69 3.57 2.48
C ALA A 94 -28.41 4.42 3.54
N THR A 95 -27.65 5.19 4.32
CA THR A 95 -28.20 6.07 5.35
C THR A 95 -29.07 7.19 4.74
N ILE A 96 -28.63 7.82 3.64
CA ILE A 96 -29.43 8.84 2.93
C ILE A 96 -30.71 8.22 2.35
N LEU A 97 -30.62 7.00 1.86
CA LEU A 97 -31.78 6.30 1.28
C LEU A 97 -32.69 5.66 2.34
N GLY A 98 -32.27 5.62 3.60
CA GLY A 98 -33.06 5.16 4.74
C GLY A 98 -33.11 3.65 4.92
N PHE A 99 -31.99 2.95 4.70
CA PHE A 99 -31.88 1.51 4.98
C PHE A 99 -30.52 1.13 5.57
N THR A 100 -30.41 -0.08 6.11
CA THR A 100 -29.18 -0.64 6.65
C THR A 100 -28.59 -1.63 5.65
N ILE A 101 -27.41 -1.28 5.06
CA ILE A 101 -26.75 -2.14 4.07
C ILE A 101 -25.85 -3.20 4.73
N LEU A 102 -25.17 -2.83 5.83
CA LEU A 102 -24.25 -3.69 6.57
C LEU A 102 -24.43 -3.47 8.06
N LYS A 103 -24.37 -4.55 8.85
CA LYS A 103 -24.35 -4.49 10.31
C LYS A 103 -22.91 -4.24 10.80
N PRO A 104 -22.72 -3.69 12.02
CA PRO A 104 -21.38 -3.47 12.57
C PRO A 104 -20.48 -4.73 12.59
N VAL A 105 -21.06 -5.91 12.79
CA VAL A 105 -20.34 -7.18 12.76
C VAL A 105 -19.77 -7.49 11.37
N HIS A 106 -20.48 -7.12 10.30
CA HIS A 106 -20.00 -7.28 8.93
C HIS A 106 -18.79 -6.39 8.68
N LEU A 107 -18.84 -5.12 9.09
CA LEU A 107 -17.71 -4.18 8.98
C LEU A 107 -16.50 -4.65 9.77
N LEU A 108 -16.72 -5.16 10.99
CA LEU A 108 -15.63 -5.71 11.79
C LEU A 108 -14.96 -6.91 11.09
N PHE A 109 -15.74 -7.79 10.48
CA PHE A 109 -15.22 -8.93 9.74
C PHE A 109 -14.43 -8.47 8.50
N ILE A 110 -14.94 -7.53 7.73
CA ILE A 110 -14.30 -6.97 6.55
C ILE A 110 -12.93 -6.40 6.96
N ASN A 111 -12.92 -5.45 7.88
CA ASN A 111 -11.69 -4.78 8.30
C ASN A 111 -10.66 -5.73 8.92
N LEU A 112 -11.09 -6.73 9.69
CA LEU A 112 -10.17 -7.65 10.36
C LEU A 112 -9.68 -8.77 9.43
N VAL A 113 -10.53 -9.31 8.58
CA VAL A 113 -10.22 -10.50 7.78
C VAL A 113 -9.91 -10.14 6.33
N THR A 114 -10.86 -9.50 5.63
CA THR A 114 -10.71 -9.27 4.19
C THR A 114 -9.78 -8.10 3.84
N ASP A 115 -9.53 -7.19 4.77
CA ASP A 115 -8.59 -6.08 4.59
C ASP A 115 -7.22 -6.36 5.20
N SER A 116 -7.17 -6.71 6.49
CA SER A 116 -5.89 -6.80 7.21
C SER A 116 -5.00 -7.93 6.69
N ILE A 117 -5.56 -9.11 6.38
CA ILE A 117 -4.77 -10.25 5.91
C ILE A 117 -4.19 -9.98 4.51
N PRO A 118 -4.97 -9.51 3.50
CA PRO A 118 -4.41 -9.14 2.21
C PRO A 118 -3.43 -7.97 2.28
N ALA A 119 -3.68 -6.95 3.10
CA ALA A 119 -2.74 -5.84 3.27
C ALA A 119 -1.39 -6.31 3.80
N LEU A 120 -1.38 -7.25 4.77
CA LEU A 120 -0.15 -7.87 5.26
C LEU A 120 0.57 -8.67 4.15
N ALA A 121 -0.18 -9.44 3.35
CA ALA A 121 0.38 -10.18 2.22
C ALA A 121 1.00 -9.24 1.18
N LEU A 122 0.34 -8.11 0.85
CA LEU A 122 0.88 -7.10 -0.06
C LEU A 122 2.18 -6.47 0.49
N GLY A 123 2.29 -6.31 1.81
CA GLY A 123 3.51 -5.84 2.47
C GLY A 123 4.71 -6.77 2.30
N LEU A 124 4.47 -8.07 2.08
CA LEU A 124 5.49 -9.11 1.92
C LEU A 124 5.75 -9.49 0.45
N GLU A 125 5.09 -8.83 -0.52
CA GLU A 125 5.19 -9.17 -1.94
C GLU A 125 6.63 -9.00 -2.46
N ARG A 126 6.99 -9.83 -3.45
CA ARG A 126 8.30 -9.81 -4.08
C ARG A 126 8.52 -8.53 -4.89
N PRO A 127 9.79 -8.11 -5.11
CA PRO A 127 10.08 -6.94 -5.95
C PRO A 127 9.65 -7.20 -7.39
N GLU A 128 9.15 -6.15 -8.06
CA GLU A 128 8.92 -6.19 -9.50
C GLU A 128 10.27 -6.29 -10.25
N ARG A 129 10.30 -6.98 -11.40
CA ARG A 129 11.54 -7.27 -12.16
C ARG A 129 12.30 -6.02 -12.60
N ASP A 130 11.61 -4.91 -12.80
CA ASP A 130 12.18 -3.64 -13.28
C ASP A 130 12.62 -2.70 -12.16
N ILE A 131 12.55 -3.12 -10.89
CA ILE A 131 12.69 -2.24 -9.72
C ILE A 131 14.00 -1.45 -9.72
N MET A 132 15.09 -2.04 -10.17
CA MET A 132 16.42 -1.38 -10.26
C MET A 132 16.62 -0.61 -11.57
N GLN A 133 15.78 -0.81 -12.59
CA GLN A 133 15.85 -0.09 -13.86
C GLN A 133 15.11 1.25 -13.82
N ARG A 134 14.29 1.46 -12.79
CA ARG A 134 13.49 2.67 -12.61
C ARG A 134 14.39 3.84 -12.21
N LYS A 135 14.03 5.03 -12.71
CA LYS A 135 14.66 6.27 -12.25
C LYS A 135 14.41 6.47 -10.75
N PRO A 136 15.36 7.09 -10.05
CA PRO A 136 15.14 7.48 -8.65
C PRO A 136 13.87 8.33 -8.51
N ARG A 137 13.13 8.09 -7.45
CA ARG A 137 11.94 8.87 -7.12
C ARG A 137 12.36 10.27 -6.64
N ASN A 138 11.55 11.27 -6.90
CA ASN A 138 11.74 12.58 -6.32
C ASN A 138 11.47 12.52 -4.81
N SER A 139 12.43 12.93 -3.99
CA SER A 139 12.34 12.90 -2.53
C SER A 139 11.22 13.78 -1.95
N LYS A 140 10.72 14.75 -2.73
CA LYS A 140 9.62 15.65 -2.34
C LYS A 140 8.23 15.10 -2.68
N GLU A 141 8.14 14.01 -3.40
CA GLU A 141 6.87 13.39 -3.75
C GLU A 141 6.27 12.64 -2.56
N GLY A 142 5.04 12.99 -2.20
CA GLY A 142 4.28 12.29 -1.17
C GLY A 142 3.83 10.88 -1.61
N VAL A 143 3.29 10.11 -0.68
CA VAL A 143 2.80 8.74 -0.93
C VAL A 143 1.69 8.72 -1.98
N PHE A 144 0.85 9.76 -2.03
CA PHE A 144 -0.25 9.92 -2.98
C PHE A 144 0.16 10.39 -4.39
N ALA A 145 1.46 10.60 -4.63
CA ALA A 145 1.95 10.99 -5.95
C ALA A 145 1.65 9.92 -7.01
N GLY A 146 1.59 10.34 -8.27
CA GLY A 146 1.38 9.42 -9.40
C GLY A 146 -0.05 8.93 -9.61
N GLY A 147 -1.06 9.69 -9.11
CA GLY A 147 -2.47 9.40 -9.39
C GLY A 147 -3.16 8.49 -8.37
N MET A 148 -2.47 8.05 -7.31
CA MET A 148 -3.04 7.13 -6.30
C MET A 148 -4.38 7.62 -5.73
N GLY A 149 -4.56 8.93 -5.53
CA GLY A 149 -5.83 9.49 -5.02
C GLY A 149 -7.00 9.23 -5.97
N PHE A 150 -6.77 9.35 -7.28
CA PHE A 150 -7.79 9.03 -8.29
C PHE A 150 -8.09 7.52 -8.31
N ASP A 151 -7.05 6.69 -8.23
CA ASP A 151 -7.21 5.23 -8.21
C ASP A 151 -8.02 4.77 -7.01
N VAL A 152 -7.72 5.29 -5.80
CA VAL A 152 -8.46 5.02 -4.57
C VAL A 152 -9.94 5.40 -4.72
N PHE A 153 -10.21 6.61 -5.27
CA PHE A 153 -11.58 7.07 -5.47
C PHE A 153 -12.34 6.19 -6.49
N TYR A 154 -11.72 5.89 -7.61
CA TYR A 154 -12.32 5.04 -8.65
C TYR A 154 -12.63 3.64 -8.11
N GLN A 155 -11.67 3.03 -7.41
CA GLN A 155 -11.82 1.70 -6.83
C GLN A 155 -12.91 1.67 -5.76
N GLY A 156 -12.89 2.61 -4.82
CA GLY A 156 -13.92 2.73 -3.79
C GLY A 156 -15.33 2.94 -4.36
N ALA A 157 -15.46 3.82 -5.36
CA ALA A 157 -16.74 4.06 -6.03
C ALA A 157 -17.26 2.82 -6.78
N LEU A 158 -16.37 2.10 -7.47
CA LEU A 158 -16.74 0.87 -8.20
C LEU A 158 -17.28 -0.21 -7.23
N VAL A 159 -16.56 -0.47 -6.14
CA VAL A 159 -16.98 -1.46 -5.13
C VAL A 159 -18.30 -1.03 -4.48
N THR A 160 -18.47 0.27 -4.18
CA THR A 160 -19.72 0.81 -3.67
C THR A 160 -20.90 0.52 -4.61
N ILE A 161 -20.74 0.80 -5.91
CA ILE A 161 -21.80 0.56 -6.91
C ILE A 161 -22.17 -0.93 -6.97
N LEU A 162 -21.17 -1.82 -6.98
CA LEU A 162 -21.40 -3.26 -7.01
C LEU A 162 -22.10 -3.74 -5.74
N THR A 163 -21.71 -3.25 -4.57
CA THR A 163 -22.29 -3.60 -3.28
C THR A 163 -23.75 -3.13 -3.17
N LEU A 164 -24.04 -1.90 -3.59
CA LEU A 164 -25.41 -1.38 -3.64
C LEU A 164 -26.28 -2.15 -4.63
N ALA A 165 -25.75 -2.46 -5.81
CA ALA A 165 -26.47 -3.27 -6.79
C ALA A 165 -26.80 -4.66 -6.22
N ALA A 166 -25.84 -5.31 -5.56
CA ALA A 166 -26.07 -6.60 -4.91
C ALA A 166 -27.13 -6.52 -3.81
N PHE A 167 -27.10 -5.45 -2.98
CA PHE A 167 -28.14 -5.22 -1.97
C PHE A 167 -29.53 -5.12 -2.59
N PHE A 168 -29.71 -4.30 -3.61
CA PHE A 168 -31.02 -4.12 -4.26
C PHE A 168 -31.50 -5.38 -4.99
N ILE A 169 -30.59 -6.18 -5.55
CA ILE A 169 -30.94 -7.49 -6.13
C ILE A 169 -31.43 -8.43 -5.03
N GLY A 170 -30.75 -8.48 -3.88
CA GLY A 170 -31.18 -9.30 -2.73
C GLY A 170 -32.50 -8.86 -2.17
N GLU A 171 -32.76 -7.54 -2.08
CA GLU A 171 -34.04 -6.98 -1.67
C GLU A 171 -35.14 -7.37 -2.65
N PHE A 172 -34.91 -7.29 -3.94
CA PHE A 172 -35.87 -7.73 -4.94
C PHE A 172 -36.15 -9.24 -4.85
N LEU A 173 -35.17 -10.07 -4.57
CA LEU A 173 -35.39 -11.51 -4.39
C LEU A 173 -36.24 -11.84 -3.12
N GLU A 174 -36.07 -11.06 -2.05
CA GLU A 174 -36.81 -11.25 -0.80
C GLU A 174 -38.26 -10.73 -0.92
N THR A 175 -38.47 -9.58 -1.57
CA THR A 175 -39.77 -8.87 -1.57
C THR A 175 -40.56 -9.03 -2.87
N GLY A 176 -39.91 -9.38 -3.97
CA GLY A 176 -40.51 -9.51 -5.31
C GLY A 176 -40.74 -8.18 -6.05
N HIS A 177 -40.36 -7.05 -5.49
CA HIS A 177 -40.50 -5.73 -6.12
C HIS A 177 -39.31 -4.83 -5.83
N TRP A 178 -39.01 -3.90 -6.72
CA TRP A 178 -37.88 -2.97 -6.54
C TRP A 178 -38.29 -1.83 -5.59
N GLN A 179 -37.54 -1.69 -4.51
CA GLN A 179 -37.64 -0.58 -3.57
C GLN A 179 -36.26 0.04 -3.35
N PHE A 180 -36.16 1.37 -3.44
CA PHE A 180 -34.89 2.09 -3.38
C PHE A 180 -34.75 3.02 -2.18
N ARG A 181 -35.81 3.17 -1.37
CA ARG A 181 -35.80 4.08 -0.21
C ARG A 181 -36.64 3.50 0.93
N ASN A 182 -36.22 3.82 2.15
CA ASN A 182 -36.90 3.45 3.39
C ASN A 182 -37.20 1.93 3.43
N ILE A 183 -36.19 1.13 3.05
CA ILE A 183 -36.31 -0.32 3.04
C ILE A 183 -36.25 -0.82 4.47
N ALA A 184 -37.22 -1.67 4.85
CA ALA A 184 -37.15 -2.39 6.11
C ALA A 184 -35.90 -3.31 6.17
N GLU A 185 -35.62 -3.89 7.32
CA GLU A 185 -34.50 -4.80 7.47
C GLU A 185 -34.61 -5.96 6.48
N CYS A 186 -33.70 -6.01 5.50
CA CYS A 186 -33.63 -7.01 4.44
C CYS A 186 -32.42 -7.91 4.66
N ASN A 187 -32.64 -9.16 5.04
CA ASN A 187 -31.52 -10.06 5.37
C ASN A 187 -30.81 -10.59 4.12
N GLU A 188 -31.53 -10.87 3.04
CA GLU A 188 -30.95 -11.32 1.78
C GLU A 188 -30.13 -10.19 1.15
N GLY A 189 -30.65 -8.96 1.11
CA GLY A 189 -29.93 -7.79 0.62
C GLY A 189 -28.64 -7.53 1.39
N MET A 190 -28.68 -7.56 2.73
CA MET A 190 -27.47 -7.40 3.56
C MET A 190 -26.45 -8.52 3.34
N THR A 191 -26.91 -9.77 3.18
CA THR A 191 -26.01 -10.91 2.93
C THR A 191 -25.34 -10.79 1.57
N MET A 192 -26.09 -10.43 0.53
CA MET A 192 -25.54 -10.23 -0.80
C MET A 192 -24.57 -9.05 -0.85
N ALA A 193 -24.88 -7.94 -0.18
CA ALA A 193 -23.98 -6.80 -0.07
C ALA A 193 -22.67 -7.17 0.63
N PHE A 194 -22.76 -7.86 1.78
CA PHE A 194 -21.59 -8.31 2.53
C PHE A 194 -20.68 -9.26 1.72
N LEU A 195 -21.27 -10.27 1.08
CA LEU A 195 -20.52 -11.20 0.25
C LEU A 195 -19.88 -10.51 -0.95
N THR A 196 -20.62 -9.62 -1.62
CA THR A 196 -20.10 -8.88 -2.78
C THR A 196 -18.94 -7.98 -2.39
N MET A 197 -19.07 -7.18 -1.33
CA MET A 197 -18.00 -6.32 -0.84
C MET A 197 -16.77 -7.13 -0.47
N SER A 198 -16.92 -8.16 0.37
CA SER A 198 -15.82 -9.03 0.79
C SER A 198 -15.10 -9.69 -0.39
N MET A 199 -15.85 -10.20 -1.38
CA MET A 199 -15.25 -10.80 -2.57
C MET A 199 -14.55 -9.78 -3.46
N CYS A 200 -15.14 -8.59 -3.65
CA CYS A 200 -14.51 -7.50 -4.39
C CYS A 200 -13.16 -7.12 -3.79
N GLU A 201 -13.08 -7.01 -2.47
CA GLU A 201 -11.84 -6.69 -1.75
C GLU A 201 -10.78 -7.79 -1.91
N ILE A 202 -11.15 -9.05 -1.74
CA ILE A 202 -10.25 -10.18 -1.96
C ILE A 202 -9.72 -10.17 -3.39
N PHE A 203 -10.59 -10.07 -4.41
CA PHE A 203 -10.14 -10.01 -5.80
C PHE A 203 -9.32 -8.75 -6.09
N HIS A 204 -9.67 -7.62 -5.49
CA HIS A 204 -8.92 -6.39 -5.62
C HIS A 204 -7.50 -6.52 -5.05
N SER A 205 -7.33 -7.21 -3.93
CA SER A 205 -6.01 -7.47 -3.36
C SER A 205 -5.09 -8.21 -4.33
N PHE A 206 -5.61 -9.16 -5.11
CA PHE A 206 -4.84 -9.81 -6.18
C PHE A 206 -4.44 -8.83 -7.29
N ASN A 207 -5.32 -7.90 -7.67
CA ASN A 207 -4.99 -6.87 -8.65
C ASN A 207 -3.90 -5.92 -8.14
N MET A 208 -3.84 -5.68 -6.83
CA MET A 208 -2.85 -4.81 -6.20
C MET A 208 -1.45 -5.42 -6.11
N ARG A 209 -1.26 -6.72 -6.35
CA ARG A 209 0.06 -7.38 -6.33
C ARG A 209 1.04 -6.75 -7.32
N SER A 210 0.55 -6.29 -8.48
CA SER A 210 1.35 -5.53 -9.44
C SER A 210 0.63 -4.26 -9.87
N GLN A 211 1.32 -3.13 -9.81
CA GLN A 211 0.80 -1.85 -10.32
C GLN A 211 1.14 -1.62 -11.80
N ARG A 212 2.07 -2.39 -12.37
CA ARG A 212 2.62 -2.14 -13.72
C ARG A 212 2.59 -3.34 -14.64
N GLY A 213 2.49 -4.53 -14.11
CA GLY A 213 2.51 -5.78 -14.86
C GLY A 213 1.21 -6.55 -14.74
N SER A 214 1.06 -7.58 -15.58
CA SER A 214 -0.05 -8.51 -15.44
C SER A 214 0.19 -9.45 -14.25
N VAL A 215 -0.82 -9.62 -13.41
CA VAL A 215 -0.81 -10.59 -12.30
C VAL A 215 -0.57 -12.00 -12.81
N LEU A 216 -1.11 -12.34 -13.99
CA LEU A 216 -0.88 -13.64 -14.64
C LEU A 216 0.59 -13.86 -15.02
N GLY A 217 1.32 -12.79 -15.40
CA GLY A 217 2.75 -12.86 -15.68
C GLY A 217 3.64 -13.09 -14.44
N MET A 218 3.13 -12.79 -13.25
CA MET A 218 3.84 -13.06 -11.99
C MET A 218 3.59 -14.47 -11.44
N ALA A 219 2.44 -15.08 -11.77
CA ALA A 219 2.09 -16.40 -11.31
C ALA A 219 2.90 -17.52 -11.99
N PHE A 220 3.50 -17.24 -13.15
CA PHE A 220 4.28 -18.20 -13.95
C PHE A 220 5.79 -17.90 -13.94
N ALA A 221 6.27 -17.11 -13.01
CA ALA A 221 7.68 -16.75 -12.82
C ALA A 221 8.13 -17.01 -11.38
#